data_d2d49dd61beb43d3e7706e5c794f5e61
#
_entry.id   d2d49dd61beb43d3e7706e5c794f5e61
#
_cell.length_a   1.000
_cell.length_b   1.000
_cell.length_c   1.000
_cell.angle_alpha   90.00
_cell.angle_beta   90.00
_cell.angle_gamma   90.00
#
_symmetry.space_group_name_H-M   'P 1'
#
loop_
_entity.id
_entity.type
_entity.pdbx_description
1 polymer ?
#
loop_
_entity_poly.entity_id
_entity_poly.type
_entity_poly.pdbx_seq_one_letter_code
_entity_poly.pdbx_strand_id
1 'polypeptide(L)'
;PIFGICRGFQEVAVAFGSQLHPEIRDIPDRDNHRMPPDGTLEEKFALRHEVTVSEEGPFKKLFGKNKVLTNTLHGQGIMTPGKRVVIDGYAHDGTPEALYIANAPGFTMSVQWHPEYCASKDPVSKPLFEAFGKATHDFHRYRNY
;
A
#
# COMPACT_ATOMS: atom_id res chain seq x y z
N PRO A 1 -10.65 9.91 7.16
CA PRO A 1 -9.50 9.33 6.43
C PRO A 1 -9.28 7.86 6.79
N ILE A 2 -8.77 7.10 5.83
CA ILE A 2 -8.43 5.68 5.98
C ILE A 2 -7.03 5.46 5.41
N PHE A 3 -6.18 4.79 6.16
CA PHE A 3 -4.88 4.31 5.71
C PHE A 3 -4.77 2.81 5.99
N GLY A 4 -4.95 1.97 4.96
CA GLY A 4 -4.84 0.52 5.04
C GLY A 4 -3.40 0.06 4.85
N ILE A 5 -2.92 -0.81 5.74
CA ILE A 5 -1.57 -1.38 5.70
C ILE A 5 -1.67 -2.89 5.62
N CYS A 6 -1.04 -3.52 4.64
CA CYS A 6 -0.97 -4.95 4.40
C CYS A 6 -2.37 -5.61 4.42
N ARG A 7 -2.75 -6.26 5.50
CA ARG A 7 -4.11 -6.79 5.65
C ARG A 7 -5.18 -5.70 5.54
N GLY A 8 -4.93 -4.51 6.10
CA GLY A 8 -5.82 -3.35 5.97
C GLY A 8 -5.99 -2.89 4.52
N PHE A 9 -4.95 -2.94 3.70
CA PHE A 9 -5.04 -2.72 2.25
C PHE A 9 -6.01 -3.71 1.59
N GLN A 10 -5.91 -4.99 1.92
CA GLN A 10 -6.79 -6.03 1.40
C GLN A 10 -8.23 -5.85 1.90
N GLU A 11 -8.42 -5.53 3.19
CA GLU A 11 -9.75 -5.29 3.78
C GLU A 11 -10.44 -4.07 3.15
N VAL A 12 -9.72 -2.97 2.93
CA VAL A 12 -10.24 -1.81 2.19
C VAL A 12 -10.65 -2.21 0.78
N ALA A 13 -9.79 -2.95 0.07
CA ALA A 13 -10.10 -3.40 -1.29
C ALA A 13 -11.38 -4.25 -1.33
N VAL A 14 -11.52 -5.22 -0.44
CA VAL A 14 -12.71 -6.10 -0.35
C VAL A 14 -13.96 -5.32 0.01
N ALA A 15 -13.88 -4.36 0.94
CA ALA A 15 -15.00 -3.49 1.30
C ALA A 15 -15.54 -2.69 0.11
N PHE A 16 -14.70 -2.42 -0.89
CA PHE A 16 -15.08 -1.77 -2.14
C PHE A 16 -15.26 -2.74 -3.32
N GLY A 17 -15.44 -4.03 -3.04
CA GLY A 17 -15.85 -5.04 -4.02
C GLY A 17 -14.71 -5.73 -4.77
N SER A 18 -13.48 -5.63 -4.29
CA SER A 18 -12.34 -6.37 -4.85
C SER A 18 -12.38 -7.85 -4.49
N GLN A 19 -11.76 -8.66 -5.34
CA GLN A 19 -11.51 -10.08 -5.09
C GLN A 19 -10.03 -10.30 -4.78
N LEU A 20 -9.74 -11.14 -3.81
CA LEU A 20 -8.38 -11.53 -3.43
C LEU A 20 -8.01 -12.90 -3.98
N HIS A 21 -6.73 -13.09 -4.28
CA HIS A 21 -6.12 -14.40 -4.47
C HIS A 21 -5.47 -14.84 -3.15
N PRO A 22 -5.75 -16.06 -2.66
CA PRO A 22 -5.26 -16.51 -1.36
C PRO A 22 -3.75 -16.76 -1.31
N GLU A 23 -3.12 -16.99 -2.47
CA GLU A 23 -1.70 -17.32 -2.56
C GLU A 23 -1.11 -16.78 -3.88
N ILE A 24 -0.52 -15.60 -3.83
CA ILE A 24 -0.02 -14.88 -5.02
C ILE A 24 1.06 -15.68 -5.75
N ARG A 25 1.95 -16.39 -5.03
CA ARG A 25 3.02 -17.19 -5.65
C ARG A 25 2.51 -18.36 -6.50
N ASP A 26 1.24 -18.74 -6.37
CA ASP A 26 0.62 -19.81 -7.18
C ASP A 26 0.12 -19.30 -8.54
N ILE A 27 0.10 -17.97 -8.74
CA ILE A 27 -0.23 -17.35 -10.02
C ILE A 27 1.02 -17.42 -10.92
N PRO A 28 0.91 -17.88 -12.19
CA PRO A 28 2.04 -17.84 -13.11
C PRO A 28 2.70 -16.46 -13.21
N ASP A 29 4.02 -16.45 -13.24
CA ASP A 29 4.88 -15.25 -13.36
C ASP A 29 4.80 -14.27 -12.17
N ARG A 30 4.24 -14.71 -11.04
CA ARG A 30 4.26 -13.96 -9.77
C ARG A 30 5.36 -14.45 -8.85
N ASP A 31 5.95 -13.52 -8.11
CA ASP A 31 6.96 -13.82 -7.10
C ASP A 31 6.34 -14.31 -5.79
N ASN A 32 7.20 -14.84 -4.93
CA ASN A 32 6.84 -15.12 -3.55
C ASN A 32 7.00 -13.86 -2.70
N HIS A 33 5.88 -13.23 -2.37
CA HIS A 33 5.82 -12.02 -1.54
C HIS A 33 5.79 -12.29 -0.03
N ARG A 34 5.82 -13.56 0.38
CA ARG A 34 5.79 -13.92 1.80
C ARG A 34 7.04 -13.48 2.55
N MET A 35 6.86 -13.28 3.86
CA MET A 35 7.97 -13.08 4.79
C MET A 35 8.95 -14.25 4.68
N PRO A 36 10.27 -13.99 4.60
CA PRO A 36 11.26 -15.05 4.71
C PRO A 36 11.08 -15.84 6.01
N PRO A 37 11.15 -17.20 5.96
CA PRO A 37 10.95 -18.02 7.16
C PRO A 37 12.05 -17.83 8.19
N ASP A 38 13.28 -17.58 7.72
CA ASP A 38 14.48 -17.44 8.54
C ASP A 38 15.01 -16.02 8.52
N GLY A 39 15.90 -15.70 9.47
CA GLY A 39 16.55 -14.42 9.58
C GLY A 39 16.02 -13.54 10.72
N THR A 40 16.69 -12.43 10.94
CA THR A 40 16.32 -11.42 11.93
C THR A 40 15.10 -10.62 11.48
N LEU A 41 14.48 -9.89 12.40
CA LEU A 41 13.37 -8.99 12.08
C LEU A 41 13.78 -7.94 11.03
N GLU A 42 14.99 -7.39 11.19
CA GLU A 42 15.54 -6.40 10.25
C GLU A 42 15.71 -6.97 8.83
N GLU A 43 16.21 -8.19 8.71
CA GLU A 43 16.34 -8.89 7.42
C GLU A 43 14.97 -9.17 6.79
N LYS A 44 13.98 -9.57 7.58
CA LYS A 44 12.62 -9.84 7.11
C LYS A 44 11.92 -8.60 6.59
N PHE A 45 12.13 -7.44 7.21
CA PHE A 45 11.56 -6.15 6.81
C PHE A 45 12.46 -5.32 5.91
N ALA A 46 13.56 -5.88 5.41
CA ALA A 46 14.47 -5.18 4.52
C ALA A 46 13.77 -4.65 3.25
N LEU A 47 14.17 -3.47 2.82
CA LEU A 47 13.69 -2.84 1.59
C LEU A 47 14.36 -3.53 0.39
N ARG A 48 13.66 -4.47 -0.25
CA ARG A 48 14.17 -5.28 -1.35
C ARG A 48 13.23 -5.37 -2.56
N HIS A 49 12.08 -4.71 -2.47
CA HIS A 49 10.98 -4.89 -3.40
C HIS A 49 10.65 -3.56 -4.08
N GLU A 50 10.84 -3.47 -5.40
CA GLU A 50 10.52 -2.27 -6.15
C GLU A 50 9.04 -2.21 -6.48
N VAL A 51 8.42 -1.06 -6.19
CA VAL A 51 7.05 -0.73 -6.57
C VAL A 51 7.08 0.48 -7.50
N THR A 52 6.39 0.38 -8.61
CA THR A 52 6.18 1.48 -9.55
C THR A 52 4.79 2.05 -9.37
N VAL A 53 4.69 3.34 -9.02
CA VAL A 53 3.42 4.06 -8.90
C VAL A 53 3.14 4.87 -10.17
N SER A 54 1.86 5.16 -10.42
CA SER A 54 1.44 5.88 -11.63
C SER A 54 1.98 7.32 -11.66
N GLU A 55 2.17 7.86 -12.87
CA GLU A 55 2.72 9.20 -13.08
C GLU A 55 1.84 10.32 -12.53
N GLU A 56 0.52 10.14 -12.55
CA GLU A 56 -0.44 11.17 -12.17
C GLU A 56 -1.17 10.87 -10.85
N GLY A 57 -0.85 9.74 -10.21
CA GLY A 57 -1.51 9.28 -9.00
C GLY A 57 -1.10 10.05 -7.73
N PRO A 58 -1.86 9.85 -6.65
CA PRO A 58 -1.58 10.52 -5.38
C PRO A 58 -0.28 10.02 -4.73
N PHE A 59 0.14 8.79 -4.96
CA PHE A 59 1.37 8.25 -4.38
C PHE A 59 2.62 8.93 -4.95
N LYS A 60 2.67 9.17 -6.26
CA LYS A 60 3.80 9.91 -6.85
C LYS A 60 3.92 11.33 -6.28
N LYS A 61 2.80 12.00 -6.03
CA LYS A 61 2.80 13.33 -5.40
C LYS A 61 3.41 13.31 -4.00
N LEU A 62 3.19 12.23 -3.24
CA LEU A 62 3.80 12.06 -1.91
C LEU A 62 5.28 11.68 -1.98
N PHE A 63 5.63 10.76 -2.88
CA PHE A 63 7.00 10.25 -2.96
C PHE A 63 7.97 11.15 -3.74
N GLY A 64 7.44 12.00 -4.62
CA GLY A 64 8.24 12.82 -5.55
C GLY A 64 8.92 12.03 -6.67
N LYS A 65 8.64 10.72 -6.77
CA LYS A 65 9.18 9.79 -7.77
C LYS A 65 8.21 8.64 -7.98
N ASN A 66 8.34 7.94 -9.10
CA ASN A 66 7.44 6.85 -9.45
C ASN A 66 7.97 5.44 -9.13
N LYS A 67 9.23 5.31 -8.74
CA LYS A 67 9.81 4.03 -8.30
C LYS A 67 10.31 4.14 -6.88
N VAL A 68 9.87 3.24 -6.03
CA VAL A 68 10.21 3.19 -4.61
C VAL A 68 10.60 1.78 -4.18
N LEU A 69 11.47 1.67 -3.19
CA LEU A 69 11.79 0.40 -2.54
C LEU A 69 10.94 0.22 -1.30
N THR A 70 10.38 -0.97 -1.16
CA THR A 70 9.53 -1.36 -0.03
C THR A 70 9.97 -2.73 0.52
N ASN A 71 9.43 -3.09 1.68
CA ASN A 71 9.44 -4.50 2.11
C ASN A 71 8.28 -5.26 1.46
N THR A 72 8.27 -6.58 1.58
CA THR A 72 7.15 -7.41 1.14
C THR A 72 7.00 -8.62 2.08
N LEU A 73 5.82 -8.77 2.69
CA LEU A 73 5.52 -9.71 3.75
C LEU A 73 4.08 -10.23 3.67
N HIS A 74 3.60 -10.54 2.46
CA HIS A 74 2.23 -11.00 2.26
C HIS A 74 2.14 -12.22 1.34
N GLY A 75 1.16 -13.09 1.57
CA GLY A 75 0.87 -14.24 0.70
C GLY A 75 -0.37 -14.03 -0.16
N GLN A 76 -1.34 -13.29 0.35
CA GLN A 76 -2.56 -12.88 -0.36
C GLN A 76 -2.34 -11.58 -1.11
N GLY A 77 -3.17 -11.34 -2.13
CA GLY A 77 -3.13 -10.08 -2.86
C GLY A 77 -4.41 -9.85 -3.66
N ILE A 78 -4.56 -8.65 -4.21
CA ILE A 78 -5.71 -8.30 -5.04
C ILE A 78 -5.60 -9.01 -6.39
N MET A 79 -6.68 -9.71 -6.76
CA MET A 79 -6.84 -10.35 -8.07
C MET A 79 -7.61 -9.45 -9.02
N THR A 80 -8.78 -8.98 -8.58
CA THR A 80 -9.66 -8.12 -9.38
C THR A 80 -10.08 -6.92 -8.54
N PRO A 81 -9.72 -5.69 -8.91
CA PRO A 81 -10.12 -4.50 -8.18
C PRO A 81 -11.62 -4.23 -8.34
N GLY A 82 -12.25 -3.75 -7.27
CA GLY A 82 -13.63 -3.26 -7.30
C GLY A 82 -13.76 -1.94 -8.07
N LYS A 83 -14.97 -1.55 -8.44
CA LYS A 83 -15.25 -0.40 -9.33
C LYS A 83 -14.62 0.94 -8.90
N ARG A 84 -14.49 1.16 -7.59
CA ARG A 84 -13.92 2.40 -7.04
C ARG A 84 -12.48 2.25 -6.56
N VAL A 85 -11.95 1.05 -6.62
CA VAL A 85 -10.56 0.76 -6.24
C VAL A 85 -9.66 1.08 -7.42
N VAL A 86 -8.80 2.07 -7.27
CA VAL A 86 -7.80 2.41 -8.27
C VAL A 86 -6.45 1.88 -7.78
N ILE A 87 -5.89 0.94 -8.53
CA ILE A 87 -4.53 0.47 -8.27
C ILE A 87 -3.55 1.51 -8.81
N ASP A 88 -2.81 2.12 -7.91
CA ASP A 88 -1.86 3.21 -8.21
C ASP A 88 -0.40 2.77 -8.19
N GLY A 89 -0.13 1.57 -7.71
CA GLY A 89 1.21 1.00 -7.68
C GLY A 89 1.23 -0.51 -7.86
N TYR A 90 2.24 -0.98 -8.59
CA TYR A 90 2.46 -2.38 -8.89
C TYR A 90 3.91 -2.78 -8.62
N ALA A 91 4.10 -3.99 -8.11
CA ALA A 91 5.40 -4.66 -8.15
C ALA A 91 5.80 -4.98 -9.61
N HIS A 92 7.07 -5.29 -9.83
CA HIS A 92 7.57 -5.63 -11.17
C HIS A 92 6.89 -6.86 -11.79
N ASP A 93 6.39 -7.77 -10.98
CA ASP A 93 5.64 -8.96 -11.40
C ASP A 93 4.14 -8.67 -11.66
N GLY A 94 3.72 -7.42 -11.53
CA GLY A 94 2.35 -6.95 -11.73
C GLY A 94 1.42 -7.15 -10.52
N THR A 95 1.96 -7.53 -9.35
CA THR A 95 1.16 -7.59 -8.12
C THR A 95 0.76 -6.19 -7.66
N PRO A 96 -0.54 -5.92 -7.40
CA PRO A 96 -0.99 -4.64 -6.84
C PRO A 96 -0.41 -4.38 -5.45
N GLU A 97 0.19 -3.23 -5.26
CA GLU A 97 0.91 -2.86 -4.03
C GLU A 97 0.42 -1.56 -3.40
N ALA A 98 -0.24 -0.69 -4.16
CA ALA A 98 -0.79 0.57 -3.67
C ALA A 98 -2.14 0.85 -4.31
N LEU A 99 -3.08 1.38 -3.55
CA LEU A 99 -4.40 1.75 -4.04
C LEU A 99 -4.92 3.03 -3.37
N TYR A 100 -5.87 3.65 -4.03
CA TYR A 100 -6.76 4.65 -3.43
C TYR A 100 -8.21 4.42 -3.88
N ILE A 101 -9.15 5.05 -3.18
CA ILE A 101 -10.57 4.94 -3.52
C ILE A 101 -11.00 6.17 -4.32
N ALA A 102 -11.46 5.94 -5.55
CA ALA A 102 -11.95 7.00 -6.42
C ALA A 102 -13.17 7.71 -5.83
N ASN A 103 -13.22 9.04 -5.99
CA ASN A 103 -14.32 9.88 -5.50
C ASN A 103 -14.59 9.78 -4.00
N ALA A 104 -13.58 9.46 -3.21
CA ALA A 104 -13.68 9.51 -1.76
C ALA A 104 -13.58 10.96 -1.26
N PRO A 105 -14.34 11.33 -0.21
CA PRO A 105 -14.36 12.71 0.29
C PRO A 105 -13.09 13.11 1.06
N GLY A 106 -12.15 12.21 1.23
CA GLY A 106 -10.91 12.44 1.97
C GLY A 106 -9.83 11.41 1.68
N PHE A 107 -8.80 11.40 2.51
CA PHE A 107 -7.67 10.48 2.40
C PHE A 107 -8.15 9.03 2.54
N THR A 108 -7.96 8.23 1.48
CA THR A 108 -8.31 6.81 1.41
C THR A 108 -7.25 6.08 0.59
N MET A 109 -6.02 6.11 1.07
CA MET A 109 -4.88 5.46 0.44
C MET A 109 -4.48 4.24 1.25
N SER A 110 -4.02 3.20 0.57
CA SER A 110 -3.60 1.96 1.24
C SER A 110 -2.42 1.34 0.50
N VAL A 111 -1.57 0.64 1.26
CA VAL A 111 -0.37 -0.01 0.74
C VAL A 111 -0.30 -1.47 1.21
N GLN A 112 0.22 -2.35 0.34
CA GLN A 112 0.34 -3.78 0.64
C GLN A 112 1.57 -4.09 1.51
N TRP A 113 2.62 -3.27 1.42
CA TRP A 113 3.82 -3.41 2.26
C TRP A 113 3.59 -2.89 3.68
N HIS A 114 4.60 -3.00 4.53
CA HIS A 114 4.60 -2.53 5.91
C HIS A 114 5.43 -1.24 6.08
N PRO A 115 4.85 -0.05 5.85
CA PRO A 115 5.56 1.23 5.96
C PRO A 115 5.83 1.65 7.39
N GLU A 116 5.17 1.05 8.38
CA GLU A 116 5.33 1.38 9.80
C GLU A 116 6.71 0.98 10.35
N TYR A 117 7.34 -0.02 9.74
CA TYR A 117 8.67 -0.44 10.17
C TYR A 117 9.73 0.62 9.83
N CYS A 118 10.36 1.21 10.85
CA CYS A 118 11.32 2.31 10.71
C CYS A 118 10.78 3.54 9.96
N ALA A 119 9.50 3.83 10.03
CA ALA A 119 8.80 4.86 9.26
C ALA A 119 9.44 6.24 9.33
N SER A 120 9.94 6.65 10.50
CA SER A 120 10.56 7.98 10.71
C SER A 120 11.87 8.18 9.94
N LYS A 121 12.53 7.09 9.56
CA LYS A 121 13.82 7.07 8.86
C LYS A 121 13.69 6.76 7.37
N ASP A 122 12.55 6.18 6.95
CA ASP A 122 12.33 5.78 5.58
C ASP A 122 11.70 6.93 4.76
N PRO A 123 12.35 7.36 3.66
CA PRO A 123 11.87 8.47 2.83
C PRO A 123 10.58 8.17 2.07
N VAL A 124 10.18 6.90 1.96
CA VAL A 124 8.92 6.46 1.34
C VAL A 124 7.80 6.44 2.37
N SER A 125 8.06 5.88 3.55
CA SER A 125 7.06 5.72 4.60
C SER A 125 6.69 7.04 5.29
N LYS A 126 7.68 7.89 5.56
CA LYS A 126 7.48 9.15 6.28
C LYS A 126 6.40 10.04 5.64
N PRO A 127 6.43 10.37 4.34
CA PRO A 127 5.39 11.19 3.73
C PRO A 127 4.00 10.55 3.75
N LEU A 128 3.87 9.24 3.75
CA LEU A 128 2.58 8.54 3.89
C LEU A 128 1.95 8.83 5.26
N PHE A 129 2.71 8.68 6.33
CA PHE A 129 2.22 8.95 7.70
C PHE A 129 1.97 10.44 7.94
N GLU A 130 2.79 11.31 7.40
CA GLU A 130 2.57 12.76 7.48
C GLU A 130 1.28 13.18 6.77
N ALA A 131 1.02 12.66 5.57
CA ALA A 131 -0.21 12.95 4.83
C ALA A 131 -1.45 12.39 5.54
N PHE A 132 -1.38 11.19 6.11
CA PHE A 132 -2.47 10.62 6.89
C PHE A 132 -2.71 11.41 8.19
N GLY A 133 -1.64 11.79 8.90
CA GLY A 133 -1.73 12.62 10.10
C GLY A 133 -2.36 13.98 9.83
N LYS A 134 -1.98 14.63 8.72
CA LYS A 134 -2.63 15.88 8.29
C LYS A 134 -4.13 15.66 8.01
N ALA A 135 -4.47 14.61 7.28
CA ALA A 135 -5.86 14.30 6.94
C ALA A 135 -6.73 14.03 8.19
N THR A 136 -6.18 13.34 9.20
CA THR A 136 -6.89 13.10 10.47
C THR A 136 -7.10 14.38 11.27
N HIS A 137 -6.08 15.24 11.32
CA HIS A 137 -6.18 16.55 11.97
C HIS A 137 -7.24 17.44 11.30
N ASP A 138 -7.22 17.53 9.97
CA ASP A 138 -8.19 18.31 9.22
C ASP A 138 -9.61 17.78 9.44
N PHE A 139 -9.80 16.46 9.40
CA PHE A 139 -11.08 15.82 9.66
C PHE A 139 -11.63 16.13 11.07
N HIS A 140 -10.76 16.11 12.08
CA HIS A 140 -11.14 16.45 13.45
C HIS A 140 -11.64 17.90 13.53
N ARG A 141 -10.95 18.83 12.88
CA ARG A 141 -11.36 20.27 12.86
C ARG A 141 -12.73 20.47 12.21
N TYR A 142 -13.02 19.77 11.12
CA TYR A 142 -14.32 19.91 10.43
C TYR A 142 -15.51 19.28 11.17
N ARG A 143 -15.29 18.33 12.07
CA ARG A 143 -16.37 17.70 12.86
C ARG A 143 -16.79 18.53 14.09
N ASN A 144 -16.02 19.51 14.48
CA ASN A 144 -16.25 20.30 15.68
C ASN A 144 -16.91 21.67 15.38
N TYR A 145 -17.53 21.79 14.20
CA TYR A 145 -18.35 22.96 13.81
C TYR A 145 -19.76 22.56 13.44
#